data_66145ec4cfa6864a196c49c1699700b3
#
_entry.id   66145ec4cfa6864a196c49c1699700b3
#
_cell.length_a   1.000
_cell.length_b   1.000
_cell.length_c   1.000
_cell.angle_alpha   90.00
_cell.angle_beta   90.00
_cell.angle_gamma   90.00
#
_symmetry.space_group_name_H-M   'P 1'
#
loop_
_entity.id
_entity.type
_entity.pdbx_description
1 polymer ?
#
loop_
_entity_poly.entity_id
_entity_poly.type
_entity_poly.pdbx_seq_one_letter_code
_entity_poly.pdbx_strand_id
1 'polypeptide(L)'
;MVRGEIQTKDGHVIARTKVSSDASETREYPDGRMFAHVAGFAVNGKAGLEKQENFSLLRSHEFFLDQIVNDISGKKNTGDNVVTTLDYEAQAAAYNALGDYEGAVIAIEPKTGKIAVMVHQSLIMTQIPSQVTGRA
;
A
#
# COMPACT_ATOMS: atom_id res chain seq x y z
N MET A 1 -9.89 -6.94 12.55
CA MET A 1 -9.24 -7.55 11.37
C MET A 1 -8.13 -6.64 10.91
N VAL A 2 -6.93 -7.15 10.78
CA VAL A 2 -5.76 -6.38 10.31
C VAL A 2 -5.88 -6.18 8.81
N ARG A 3 -5.68 -4.94 8.36
CA ARG A 3 -5.76 -4.60 6.92
C ARG A 3 -4.61 -5.25 6.14
N GLY A 4 -4.90 -5.91 5.02
CA GLY A 4 -3.93 -6.59 4.16
C GLY A 4 -2.89 -5.64 3.55
N GLU A 5 -1.86 -6.21 2.94
CA GLU A 5 -0.76 -5.48 2.32
C GLU A 5 -1.07 -5.07 0.87
N ILE A 6 -0.43 -3.99 0.42
CA ILE A 6 -0.31 -3.64 -0.99
C ILE A 6 1.14 -3.89 -1.40
N GLN A 7 1.34 -4.65 -2.47
CA GLN A 7 2.65 -5.10 -2.93
C GLN A 7 2.86 -4.81 -4.42
N THR A 8 4.12 -4.68 -4.82
CA THR A 8 4.52 -4.70 -6.22
C THR A 8 4.40 -6.12 -6.80
N LYS A 9 4.53 -6.27 -8.12
CA LYS A 9 4.46 -7.59 -8.80
C LYS A 9 5.53 -8.58 -8.31
N ASP A 10 6.64 -8.08 -7.80
CA ASP A 10 7.79 -8.83 -7.28
C ASP A 10 7.77 -8.98 -5.75
N GLY A 11 6.67 -8.61 -5.11
CA GLY A 11 6.44 -8.83 -3.67
C GLY A 11 7.01 -7.76 -2.75
N HIS A 12 7.51 -6.63 -3.28
CA HIS A 12 7.94 -5.51 -2.45
C HIS A 12 6.73 -4.82 -1.80
N VAL A 13 6.81 -4.57 -0.51
CA VAL A 13 5.69 -4.03 0.27
C VAL A 13 5.58 -2.52 0.07
N ILE A 14 4.47 -2.07 -0.52
CA ILE A 14 4.12 -0.65 -0.69
C ILE A 14 3.40 -0.11 0.54
N ALA A 15 2.48 -0.89 1.11
CA ALA A 15 1.73 -0.54 2.31
C ALA A 15 1.47 -1.78 3.16
N ARG A 16 1.65 -1.65 4.47
CA ARG A 16 1.38 -2.73 5.44
C ARG A 16 0.78 -2.19 6.73
N THR A 17 0.14 -3.07 7.49
CA THR A 17 -0.34 -2.75 8.83
C THR A 17 0.56 -3.39 9.87
N LYS A 18 1.15 -2.58 10.75
CA LYS A 18 1.92 -3.03 11.89
C LYS A 18 1.03 -3.06 13.12
N VAL A 19 1.03 -4.19 13.80
CA VAL A 19 0.31 -4.37 15.06
C VAL A 19 1.32 -4.29 16.19
N SER A 20 1.14 -3.35 17.10
CA SER A 20 1.99 -3.17 18.29
C SER A 20 1.57 -4.11 19.42
N SER A 21 2.40 -4.24 20.45
CA SER A 21 2.15 -5.09 21.62
C SER A 21 0.90 -4.71 22.41
N ASP A 22 0.46 -3.46 22.32
CA ASP A 22 -0.79 -2.94 22.91
C ASP A 22 -2.02 -3.17 22.04
N ALA A 23 -1.89 -3.98 20.96
CA ALA A 23 -2.90 -4.24 19.95
C ALA A 23 -3.32 -3.01 19.11
N SER A 24 -2.58 -1.90 19.16
CA SER A 24 -2.77 -0.77 18.25
C SER A 24 -2.32 -1.12 16.83
N GLU A 25 -3.04 -0.62 15.85
CA GLU A 25 -2.76 -0.83 14.43
C GLU A 25 -2.25 0.46 13.79
N THR A 26 -1.10 0.39 13.14
CA THR A 26 -0.51 1.53 12.41
C THR A 26 -0.31 1.13 10.95
N ARG A 27 -0.81 1.95 10.02
CA ARG A 27 -0.58 1.76 8.59
C ARG A 27 0.75 2.40 8.21
N GLU A 28 1.66 1.60 7.68
CA GLU A 28 2.99 2.02 7.25
C GLU A 28 3.12 2.00 5.72
N TYR A 29 3.83 2.97 5.19
CA TYR A 29 4.18 3.10 3.77
C TYR A 29 5.72 3.19 3.69
N PRO A 30 6.44 2.04 3.57
CA PRO A 30 7.89 2.00 3.70
C PRO A 30 8.64 2.95 2.76
N ASP A 31 8.19 3.06 1.51
CA ASP A 31 8.81 3.92 0.50
C ASP A 31 8.05 5.26 0.31
N GLY A 32 7.17 5.60 1.21
CA GLY A 32 6.50 6.89 1.33
C GLY A 32 6.10 7.53 0.01
N ARG A 33 6.86 8.54 -0.40
CA ARG A 33 6.54 9.37 -1.57
C ARG A 33 6.60 8.65 -2.91
N MET A 34 7.47 7.64 -3.05
CA MET A 34 7.65 6.92 -4.31
C MET A 34 6.37 6.26 -4.81
N PHE A 35 5.52 5.78 -3.90
CA PHE A 35 4.26 5.12 -4.21
C PHE A 35 3.02 5.91 -3.77
N ALA A 36 3.18 7.11 -3.25
CA ALA A 36 2.07 7.87 -2.67
C ALA A 36 0.90 8.08 -3.63
N HIS A 37 1.18 8.32 -4.91
CA HIS A 37 0.15 8.53 -5.94
C HIS A 37 -0.64 7.27 -6.26
N VAL A 38 -0.02 6.11 -6.12
CA VAL A 38 -0.65 4.80 -6.36
C VAL A 38 -1.35 4.31 -5.11
N ALA A 39 -0.62 4.21 -4.01
CA ALA A 39 -1.15 3.71 -2.75
C ALA A 39 -2.24 4.62 -2.18
N GLY A 40 -2.00 5.92 -2.20
CA GLY A 40 -2.86 6.87 -1.52
C GLY A 40 -2.67 6.81 0.00
N PHE A 41 -3.76 6.93 0.75
CA PHE A 41 -3.75 6.86 2.22
C PHE A 41 -5.04 6.20 2.75
N ALA A 42 -4.96 5.66 3.96
CA ALA A 42 -6.07 4.95 4.61
C ALA A 42 -6.55 5.59 5.93
N VAL A 43 -5.92 6.68 6.39
CA VAL A 43 -6.21 7.35 7.67
C VAL A 43 -6.82 8.73 7.43
N ASN A 44 -7.85 9.09 8.21
CA ASN A 44 -8.62 10.33 8.06
C ASN A 44 -9.24 10.52 6.65
N GLY A 45 -9.63 9.43 6.04
CA GLY A 45 -10.11 9.33 4.67
C GLY A 45 -9.41 8.19 3.95
N LYS A 46 -9.68 8.05 2.67
CA LYS A 46 -9.05 7.04 1.82
C LYS A 46 -8.88 7.59 0.41
N ALA A 47 -7.73 7.32 -0.19
CA ALA A 47 -7.42 7.68 -1.57
C ALA A 47 -6.61 6.57 -2.25
N GLY A 48 -6.47 6.65 -3.58
CA GLY A 48 -5.69 5.69 -4.37
C GLY A 48 -6.18 4.25 -4.22
N LEU A 49 -5.26 3.30 -4.27
CA LEU A 49 -5.55 1.88 -4.10
C LEU A 49 -6.14 1.56 -2.71
N GLU A 50 -5.75 2.29 -1.68
CA GLU A 50 -6.33 2.15 -0.35
C GLU A 50 -7.85 2.37 -0.33
N LYS A 51 -8.36 3.24 -1.19
CA LYS A 51 -9.80 3.46 -1.35
C LYS A 51 -10.42 2.41 -2.26
N GLN A 52 -9.81 2.17 -3.40
CA GLN A 52 -10.39 1.29 -4.44
C GLN A 52 -10.45 -0.16 -3.98
N GLU A 53 -9.37 -0.65 -3.37
CA GLU A 53 -9.24 -2.02 -2.88
C GLU A 53 -9.59 -2.17 -1.39
N ASN A 54 -10.30 -1.19 -0.82
CA ASN A 54 -10.66 -1.22 0.60
C ASN A 54 -11.40 -2.48 1.00
N PHE A 55 -12.26 -3.00 0.14
CA PHE A 55 -13.03 -4.21 0.40
C PHE A 55 -12.12 -5.45 0.43
N SER A 56 -11.21 -5.59 -0.53
CA SER A 56 -10.24 -6.69 -0.60
C SER A 56 -9.30 -6.66 0.61
N LEU A 57 -8.75 -5.49 0.93
CA LEU A 57 -7.83 -5.31 2.05
C LEU A 57 -8.45 -5.56 3.44
N LEU A 58 -9.77 -5.53 3.54
CA LEU A 58 -10.50 -5.83 4.77
C LEU A 58 -11.21 -7.19 4.75
N ARG A 59 -11.18 -7.89 3.63
CA ARG A 59 -11.75 -9.22 3.49
C ARG A 59 -10.65 -10.26 3.64
N SER A 60 -10.95 -11.37 4.29
CA SER A 60 -10.09 -12.54 4.33
C SER A 60 -10.77 -13.68 3.58
N HIS A 61 -10.05 -14.34 2.68
CA HIS A 61 -10.45 -15.59 2.04
C HIS A 61 -9.97 -16.82 2.81
N GLU A 62 -9.45 -16.63 4.03
CA GLU A 62 -9.13 -17.74 4.92
C GLU A 62 -10.38 -18.60 5.17
N PHE A 63 -10.20 -19.90 5.25
CA PHE A 63 -11.27 -20.82 5.58
C PHE A 63 -11.92 -20.41 6.90
N PHE A 64 -13.25 -20.48 6.97
CA PHE A 64 -14.03 -20.15 8.15
C PHE A 64 -13.52 -20.81 9.45
N LEU A 65 -13.00 -22.03 9.35
CA LEU A 65 -12.43 -22.75 10.50
C LEU A 65 -11.14 -22.09 11.01
N ASP A 66 -10.29 -21.59 10.11
CA ASP A 66 -9.04 -20.92 10.49
C ASP A 66 -9.33 -19.59 11.16
N GLN A 67 -10.37 -18.87 10.71
CA GLN A 67 -10.83 -17.64 11.37
C GLN A 67 -11.29 -17.91 12.81
N ILE A 68 -12.05 -18.99 13.04
CA ILE A 68 -12.48 -19.36 14.40
C ILE A 68 -11.28 -19.72 15.29
N VAL A 69 -10.30 -20.47 14.77
CA VAL A 69 -9.10 -20.84 15.51
C VAL A 69 -8.27 -19.60 15.84
N ASN A 70 -8.14 -18.66 14.92
CA ASN A 70 -7.45 -17.39 15.15
C ASN A 70 -8.14 -16.54 16.21
N ASP A 71 -9.47 -16.45 16.18
CA ASP A 71 -10.25 -15.71 17.16
C ASP A 71 -10.11 -16.31 18.58
N ILE A 72 -10.12 -17.63 18.70
CA ILE A 72 -9.92 -18.34 19.98
C ILE A 72 -8.49 -18.17 20.49
N SER A 73 -7.49 -18.15 19.59
CA SER A 73 -6.07 -17.98 19.95
C SER A 73 -5.66 -16.52 20.17
N GLY A 74 -6.58 -15.57 20.03
CA GLY A 74 -6.30 -14.13 20.17
C GLY A 74 -5.47 -13.52 19.03
N LYS A 75 -5.28 -14.25 17.94
CA LYS A 75 -4.63 -13.72 16.73
C LYS A 75 -5.64 -12.92 15.90
N LYS A 76 -5.24 -11.73 15.48
CA LYS A 76 -6.08 -10.91 14.59
C LYS A 76 -6.06 -11.50 13.18
N ASN A 77 -7.24 -11.71 12.60
CA ASN A 77 -7.40 -12.07 11.20
C ASN A 77 -6.88 -10.95 10.30
N THR A 78 -6.13 -11.32 9.24
CA THR A 78 -5.59 -10.40 8.24
C THR A 78 -6.49 -10.35 7.01
N GLY A 79 -6.62 -9.17 6.41
CA GLY A 79 -7.24 -9.01 5.12
C GLY A 79 -6.36 -9.53 3.98
N ASP A 80 -6.96 -9.69 2.80
CA ASP A 80 -6.24 -10.15 1.62
C ASP A 80 -5.22 -9.11 1.15
N ASN A 81 -4.13 -9.58 0.57
CA ASN A 81 -3.10 -8.74 -0.01
C ASN A 81 -3.50 -8.33 -1.44
N VAL A 82 -3.18 -7.12 -1.81
CA VAL A 82 -3.35 -6.59 -3.17
C VAL A 82 -1.98 -6.53 -3.85
N VAL A 83 -1.81 -7.32 -4.90
CA VAL A 83 -0.59 -7.31 -5.73
C VAL A 83 -0.83 -6.43 -6.94
N THR A 84 0.00 -5.39 -7.09
CA THR A 84 -0.06 -4.46 -8.23
C THR A 84 0.78 -4.96 -9.41
N THR A 85 0.66 -4.32 -10.54
CA THR A 85 1.50 -4.57 -11.73
C THR A 85 2.81 -3.76 -11.73
N LEU A 86 3.04 -2.95 -10.68
CA LEU A 86 4.22 -2.10 -10.57
C LEU A 86 5.50 -2.92 -10.40
N ASP A 87 6.55 -2.44 -11.04
CA ASP A 87 7.92 -2.96 -10.90
C ASP A 87 8.69 -2.06 -9.95
N TYR A 88 9.21 -2.61 -8.86
CA TYR A 88 9.88 -1.81 -7.83
C TYR A 88 11.14 -1.11 -8.34
N GLU A 89 12.01 -1.82 -9.06
CA GLU A 89 13.27 -1.25 -9.54
C GLU A 89 13.02 -0.17 -10.60
N ALA A 90 12.10 -0.41 -11.53
CA ALA A 90 11.72 0.59 -12.53
C ALA A 90 11.07 1.83 -11.90
N GLN A 91 10.22 1.63 -10.89
CA GLN A 91 9.60 2.72 -10.11
C GLN A 91 10.67 3.55 -9.40
N ALA A 92 11.63 2.90 -8.72
CA ALA A 92 12.72 3.55 -8.04
C ALA A 92 13.63 4.33 -9.00
N ALA A 93 13.97 3.74 -10.15
CA ALA A 93 14.76 4.41 -11.18
C ALA A 93 14.06 5.67 -11.72
N ALA A 94 12.76 5.59 -11.99
CA ALA A 94 11.97 6.73 -12.45
C ALA A 94 11.85 7.83 -11.38
N TYR A 95 11.63 7.44 -10.11
CA TYR A 95 11.57 8.38 -9.00
C TYR A 95 12.89 9.12 -8.80
N ASN A 96 14.01 8.40 -8.84
CA ASN A 96 15.35 9.00 -8.71
C ASN A 96 15.70 9.88 -9.92
N ALA A 97 15.27 9.51 -11.13
CA ALA A 97 15.50 10.30 -12.34
C ALA A 97 14.73 11.63 -12.32
N LEU A 98 13.52 11.68 -11.74
CA LEU A 98 12.79 12.92 -11.53
C LEU A 98 13.52 13.84 -10.54
N GLY A 99 14.13 13.27 -9.48
CA GLY A 99 14.85 14.03 -8.46
C GLY A 99 14.01 15.17 -7.89
N ASP A 100 14.48 16.40 -8.03
CA ASP A 100 13.79 17.61 -7.56
C ASP A 100 12.88 18.27 -8.62
N TYR A 101 12.75 17.67 -9.80
CA TYR A 101 11.87 18.19 -10.84
C TYR A 101 10.41 17.83 -10.54
N GLU A 102 9.53 18.81 -10.75
CA GLU A 102 8.08 18.55 -10.76
C GLU A 102 7.68 17.84 -12.07
N GLY A 103 6.99 16.73 -11.93
CA GLY A 103 6.55 15.97 -13.10
C GLY A 103 6.01 14.59 -12.76
N ALA A 104 5.74 13.85 -13.79
CA ALA A 104 5.26 12.47 -13.67
C ALA A 104 5.95 11.56 -14.70
N VAL A 105 6.14 10.30 -14.30
CA VAL A 105 6.60 9.22 -15.20
C VAL A 105 5.60 8.09 -15.13
N ILE A 106 5.08 7.67 -16.28
CA ILE A 106 4.19 6.52 -16.42
C ILE A 106 4.76 5.60 -17.48
N ALA A 107 4.97 4.34 -17.14
CA ALA A 107 5.35 3.30 -18.07
C ALA A 107 4.25 2.23 -18.16
N ILE A 108 3.77 1.96 -19.37
CA ILE A 108 2.69 1.03 -19.64
C ILE A 108 3.16 -0.03 -20.60
N GLU A 109 2.88 -1.29 -20.31
CA GLU A 109 3.12 -2.40 -21.24
C GLU A 109 2.07 -2.36 -22.38
N PRO A 110 2.46 -2.12 -23.66
CA PRO A 110 1.48 -1.89 -24.73
C PRO A 110 0.57 -3.08 -25.01
N LYS A 111 1.08 -4.30 -24.81
CA LYS A 111 0.32 -5.53 -25.10
C LYS A 111 -0.78 -5.83 -24.12
N THR A 112 -0.61 -5.46 -22.85
CA THR A 112 -1.52 -5.83 -21.77
C THR A 112 -2.22 -4.65 -21.12
N GLY A 113 -1.70 -3.43 -21.32
CA GLY A 113 -2.13 -2.22 -20.64
C GLY A 113 -1.69 -2.14 -19.15
N LYS A 114 -0.86 -3.09 -18.70
CA LYS A 114 -0.34 -3.09 -17.33
C LYS A 114 0.57 -1.89 -17.10
N ILE A 115 0.35 -1.20 -15.98
CA ILE A 115 1.20 -0.09 -15.54
C ILE A 115 2.38 -0.66 -14.76
N ALA A 116 3.60 -0.49 -15.29
CA ALA A 116 4.82 -0.91 -14.62
C ALA A 116 5.42 0.19 -13.74
N VAL A 117 5.22 1.46 -14.11
CA VAL A 117 5.71 2.64 -13.39
C VAL A 117 4.61 3.70 -13.35
N MET A 118 4.40 4.27 -12.17
CA MET A 118 3.56 5.44 -11.98
C MET A 118 4.14 6.29 -10.84
N VAL A 119 4.92 7.29 -11.19
CA VAL A 119 5.58 8.22 -10.28
C VAL A 119 5.08 9.63 -10.54
N HIS A 120 4.84 10.36 -9.50
CA HIS A 120 4.57 11.79 -9.54
C HIS A 120 5.38 12.51 -8.47
N GLN A 121 6.02 13.61 -8.84
CA GLN A 121 6.78 14.48 -7.94
C GLN A 121 6.20 15.89 -8.00
N SER A 122 5.77 16.42 -6.85
CA SER A 122 5.35 17.81 -6.72
C SER A 122 5.76 18.37 -5.36
N LEU A 123 5.93 19.68 -5.26
CA LEU A 123 6.28 20.36 -4.00
C LEU A 123 5.22 20.16 -2.91
N ILE A 124 3.96 19.99 -3.29
CA ILE A 124 2.84 19.78 -2.34
C ILE A 124 2.93 18.41 -1.67
N MET A 125 3.44 17.40 -2.36
CA MET A 125 3.60 16.04 -1.83
C MET A 125 4.71 15.93 -0.78
N THR A 126 5.54 16.95 -0.60
CA THR A 126 6.58 16.96 0.45
C THR A 126 6.01 17.02 1.87
N GLN A 127 4.73 17.28 2.03
CA GLN A 127 4.06 17.44 3.32
C GLN A 127 3.30 16.20 3.81
N ILE A 128 3.27 15.10 3.04
CA ILE A 128 2.67 13.86 3.51
C ILE A 128 3.66 13.17 4.46
N PRO A 129 3.35 13.08 5.76
CA PRO A 129 4.24 12.39 6.70
C PRO A 129 4.35 10.92 6.31
N SER A 130 5.56 10.37 6.40
CA SER A 130 5.86 8.96 6.14
C SER A 130 5.19 8.00 7.14
N GLN A 131 4.63 8.54 8.22
CA GLN A 131 3.87 7.81 9.22
C GLN A 131 2.60 8.57 9.56
N VAL A 132 1.47 7.96 9.30
CA VAL A 132 0.19 8.44 9.80
C VAL A 132 -0.18 7.54 10.97
N THR A 133 0.15 7.97 12.18
CA THR A 133 -0.32 7.37 13.42
C THR A 133 -1.78 7.74 13.61
N GLY A 134 -2.68 6.88 13.22
CA GLY A 134 -4.10 6.98 13.57
C GLY A 134 -4.38 6.08 14.77
N ARG A 135 -4.80 6.67 15.91
CA ARG A 135 -5.55 5.92 16.91
C ARG A 135 -6.89 5.57 16.28
N ALA A 136 -7.15 4.28 16.14
CA ALA A 136 -8.50 3.78 15.89
C ALA A 136 -9.37 4.00 17.12
#